data_70b0e7e5b20fed9559106be97948d359
#
_entry.id   70b0e7e5b20fed9559106be97948d359
#
_cell.length_a   1.000
_cell.length_b   1.000
_cell.length_c   1.000
_cell.angle_alpha   90.00
_cell.angle_beta   90.00
_cell.angle_gamma   90.00
#
_symmetry.space_group_name_H-M   'P 1'
#
loop_
_entity.id
_entity.type
_entity.pdbx_description
1 polymer ?
#
loop_
_entity_poly.entity_id
_entity_poly.type
_entity_poly.pdbx_seq_one_letter_code
_entity_poly.pdbx_strand_id
1 'polypeptide(L)'
;EMQRSLVGSEMCIRDRDTSTDASGKPAMAGKTEKPQGMSAMMAAMGKAPKEYSKEEIELALAIAEVERTIKNVGNYKNALLTSPEEELSSLMNALKGGYTAPTPGGDPIANPNALPTGRNMYAINAEATPTESAWEKGIALAKQTIDTYKQRHNDSIPRKVSYTLWSSEFIETGGATIAQVLYMLGVEPVRDAFGRVSDLKLIPSAELGRPRIDVVVQTSGQLRDIAASRLFLINRAVEM
;
A
#
# COMPACT_ATOMS: atom_id res chain seq x y z
N GLU A 1 3.28 -2.92 -25.36
CA GLU A 1 1.87 -2.75 -25.80
C GLU A 1 0.88 -3.41 -24.83
N MET A 2 1.17 -4.58 -24.27
CA MET A 2 0.30 -5.25 -23.28
C MET A 2 0.18 -4.49 -21.95
N GLN A 3 1.24 -3.81 -21.48
CA GLN A 3 1.21 -3.01 -20.25
C GLN A 3 0.36 -1.75 -20.36
N ARG A 4 0.24 -1.14 -21.54
CA ARG A 4 -0.65 0.02 -21.77
C ARG A 4 -2.13 -0.36 -21.75
N SER A 5 -2.47 -1.59 -22.10
CA SER A 5 -3.85 -2.08 -22.10
C SER A 5 -4.39 -2.35 -20.68
N LEU A 6 -3.53 -2.79 -19.75
CA LEU A 6 -3.91 -3.05 -18.36
C LEU A 6 -4.12 -1.76 -17.56
N VAL A 7 -3.25 -0.76 -17.73
CA VAL A 7 -3.39 0.56 -17.09
C VAL A 7 -4.66 1.28 -17.59
N GLY A 8 -5.02 1.12 -18.85
CA GLY A 8 -6.26 1.69 -19.41
C GLY A 8 -7.53 1.03 -18.86
N SER A 9 -7.49 -0.26 -18.49
CA SER A 9 -8.65 -0.97 -17.94
C SER A 9 -8.92 -0.62 -16.47
N GLU A 10 -7.89 -0.37 -15.67
CA GLU A 10 -8.04 0.03 -14.27
C GLU A 10 -8.58 1.47 -14.14
N MET A 11 -8.16 2.38 -15.01
CA MET A 11 -8.71 3.75 -15.05
C MET A 11 -10.17 3.76 -15.45
N CYS A 12 -10.61 2.88 -16.35
CA CYS A 12 -12.03 2.78 -16.74
C CYS A 12 -12.93 2.16 -15.65
N ILE A 13 -12.39 1.39 -14.73
CA ILE A 13 -13.16 0.80 -13.62
C ILE A 13 -13.37 1.82 -12.49
N ARG A 14 -12.43 2.72 -12.25
CA ARG A 14 -12.53 3.77 -11.22
C ARG A 14 -13.55 4.87 -11.55
N ASP A 15 -13.75 5.20 -12.83
CA ASP A 15 -14.68 6.26 -13.24
C ASP A 15 -16.15 5.83 -13.24
N ARG A 16 -16.48 4.57 -12.95
CA ARG A 16 -17.87 4.08 -12.98
C ARG A 16 -18.61 4.10 -11.65
N ASP A 17 -17.90 4.24 -10.53
CA ASP A 17 -18.52 4.17 -9.21
C ASP A 17 -19.01 5.51 -8.65
N THR A 18 -18.97 6.60 -9.45
CA THR A 18 -19.41 7.93 -9.00
C THR A 18 -20.70 8.44 -9.67
N SER A 19 -21.49 7.59 -10.34
CA SER A 19 -22.79 8.00 -10.82
C SER A 19 -23.85 7.91 -9.72
N THR A 20 -24.18 9.03 -9.12
CA THR A 20 -25.38 9.20 -8.29
C THR A 20 -26.59 9.40 -9.20
N ASP A 21 -27.74 8.82 -8.84
CA ASP A 21 -29.02 9.09 -9.49
C ASP A 21 -29.49 10.52 -9.21
N ALA A 22 -30.52 10.97 -9.93
CA ALA A 22 -31.09 12.32 -9.82
C ALA A 22 -31.65 12.65 -8.41
N SER A 23 -31.63 11.73 -7.45
CA SER A 23 -32.08 11.90 -6.06
C SER A 23 -30.93 11.93 -5.03
N GLY A 24 -29.66 11.84 -5.46
CA GLY A 24 -28.49 11.92 -4.58
C GLY A 24 -28.21 10.66 -3.72
N LYS A 25 -28.82 9.52 -4.04
CA LYS A 25 -28.55 8.25 -3.36
C LYS A 25 -27.60 7.37 -4.17
N PRO A 26 -26.68 6.60 -3.53
CA PRO A 26 -25.84 5.66 -4.26
C PRO A 26 -26.70 4.58 -4.91
N ALA A 27 -26.51 4.38 -6.22
CA ALA A 27 -27.22 3.35 -6.97
C ALA A 27 -26.85 1.96 -6.43
N MET A 28 -27.84 1.20 -5.99
CA MET A 28 -27.66 -0.21 -5.60
C MET A 28 -27.10 -1.00 -6.80
N ALA A 29 -26.08 -1.82 -6.53
CA ALA A 29 -25.43 -2.70 -7.50
C ALA A 29 -26.46 -3.56 -8.26
N GLY A 30 -26.85 -3.10 -9.44
CA GLY A 30 -27.56 -3.90 -10.43
C GLY A 30 -26.58 -4.90 -11.04
N LYS A 31 -27.06 -6.11 -11.31
CA LYS A 31 -26.36 -7.21 -11.99
C LYS A 31 -25.47 -6.65 -13.11
N THR A 32 -24.20 -7.00 -13.08
CA THR A 32 -23.20 -6.66 -14.10
C THR A 32 -23.63 -7.24 -15.46
N GLU A 33 -24.34 -6.48 -16.24
CA GLU A 33 -24.46 -6.73 -17.68
C GLU A 33 -23.12 -6.37 -18.33
N LYS A 34 -22.53 -7.34 -19.01
CA LYS A 34 -21.31 -7.16 -19.80
C LYS A 34 -21.53 -6.01 -20.80
N PRO A 35 -20.60 -5.09 -20.99
CA PRO A 35 -20.77 -4.00 -21.95
C PRO A 35 -20.89 -4.57 -23.36
N GLN A 36 -22.07 -4.51 -23.92
CA GLN A 36 -22.43 -5.07 -25.24
C GLN A 36 -21.60 -4.47 -26.41
N GLY A 37 -21.05 -3.25 -26.25
CA GLY A 37 -20.29 -2.60 -27.30
C GLY A 37 -18.93 -3.21 -27.61
N MET A 38 -18.18 -3.66 -26.59
CA MET A 38 -16.85 -4.22 -26.77
C MET A 38 -16.89 -5.66 -27.25
N SER A 39 -17.89 -6.45 -26.81
CA SER A 39 -18.15 -7.79 -27.30
C SER A 39 -18.54 -7.82 -28.76
N ALA A 40 -19.38 -6.88 -29.21
CA ALA A 40 -19.78 -6.73 -30.60
C ALA A 40 -18.63 -6.32 -31.52
N MET A 41 -17.73 -5.46 -31.06
CA MET A 41 -16.54 -5.03 -31.81
C MET A 41 -15.50 -6.15 -31.94
N MET A 42 -15.32 -6.98 -30.91
CA MET A 42 -14.44 -8.15 -30.97
C MET A 42 -15.01 -9.29 -31.80
N ALA A 43 -16.35 -9.48 -31.81
CA ALA A 43 -17.01 -10.45 -32.67
C ALA A 43 -16.88 -10.06 -34.16
N ALA A 44 -16.88 -8.77 -34.48
CA ALA A 44 -16.67 -8.25 -35.86
C ALA A 44 -15.22 -8.48 -36.35
N MET A 45 -14.24 -8.69 -35.43
CA MET A 45 -12.84 -9.01 -35.77
C MET A 45 -12.57 -10.54 -35.86
N GLY A 46 -13.60 -11.39 -35.77
CA GLY A 46 -13.50 -12.85 -35.97
C GLY A 46 -12.75 -13.60 -34.85
N LYS A 47 -12.49 -12.99 -33.71
CA LYS A 47 -11.91 -13.63 -32.52
C LYS A 47 -12.92 -13.67 -31.40
N ALA A 48 -13.55 -14.82 -31.15
CA ALA A 48 -14.29 -15.04 -29.94
C ALA A 48 -13.36 -14.82 -28.72
N PRO A 49 -13.81 -14.14 -27.64
CA PRO A 49 -13.02 -14.05 -26.41
C PRO A 49 -12.75 -15.46 -25.90
N LYS A 50 -11.48 -15.83 -25.79
CA LYS A 50 -11.07 -17.09 -25.18
C LYS A 50 -11.43 -17.02 -23.69
N GLU A 51 -12.29 -17.91 -23.24
CA GLU A 51 -12.50 -18.10 -21.80
C GLU A 51 -11.35 -18.97 -21.28
N TYR A 52 -10.57 -18.42 -20.34
CA TYR A 52 -9.49 -19.12 -19.69
C TYR A 52 -9.99 -19.75 -18.39
N SER A 53 -9.50 -20.92 -18.04
CA SER A 53 -9.79 -21.54 -16.75
C SER A 53 -9.12 -20.74 -15.62
N LYS A 54 -9.61 -20.91 -14.37
CA LYS A 54 -8.98 -20.26 -13.21
C LYS A 54 -7.50 -20.67 -13.07
N GLU A 55 -7.18 -21.93 -13.32
CA GLU A 55 -5.83 -22.47 -13.25
C GLU A 55 -4.90 -21.84 -14.30
N GLU A 56 -5.41 -21.63 -15.52
CA GLU A 56 -4.66 -20.94 -16.57
C GLU A 56 -4.37 -19.48 -16.23
N ILE A 57 -5.33 -18.81 -15.59
CA ILE A 57 -5.16 -17.41 -15.12
C ILE A 57 -4.13 -17.35 -14.00
N GLU A 58 -4.22 -18.23 -13.00
CA GLU A 58 -3.27 -18.30 -11.88
C GLU A 58 -1.85 -18.61 -12.37
N LEU A 59 -1.72 -19.55 -13.30
CA LEU A 59 -0.44 -19.87 -13.90
C LEU A 59 0.14 -18.69 -14.69
N ALA A 60 -0.67 -18.01 -15.48
CA ALA A 60 -0.25 -16.84 -16.24
C ALA A 60 0.19 -15.69 -15.32
N LEU A 61 -0.52 -15.46 -14.21
CA LEU A 61 -0.14 -14.47 -13.20
C LEU A 61 1.18 -14.84 -12.52
N ALA A 62 1.38 -16.09 -12.15
CA ALA A 62 2.62 -16.57 -11.55
C ALA A 62 3.82 -16.40 -12.51
N ILE A 63 3.65 -16.74 -13.79
CA ILE A 63 4.68 -16.54 -14.81
C ILE A 63 5.00 -15.06 -14.97
N ALA A 64 3.98 -14.18 -15.06
CA ALA A 64 4.17 -12.74 -15.19
C ALA A 64 4.90 -12.15 -13.96
N GLU A 65 4.66 -12.69 -12.77
CA GLU A 65 5.36 -12.27 -11.55
C GLU A 65 6.83 -12.68 -11.55
N VAL A 66 7.15 -13.88 -12.00
CA VAL A 66 8.54 -14.34 -12.19
C VAL A 66 9.26 -13.48 -13.21
N GLU A 67 8.66 -13.23 -14.37
CA GLU A 67 9.24 -12.35 -15.40
C GLU A 67 9.48 -10.94 -14.88
N ARG A 68 8.52 -10.38 -14.14
CA ARG A 68 8.66 -9.06 -13.50
C ARG A 68 9.80 -9.06 -12.50
N THR A 69 9.94 -10.10 -11.69
CA THR A 69 11.00 -10.24 -10.69
C THR A 69 12.38 -10.28 -11.36
N ILE A 70 12.55 -11.10 -12.39
CA ILE A 70 13.81 -11.20 -13.14
C ILE A 70 14.18 -9.85 -13.77
N LYS A 71 13.20 -9.17 -14.37
CA LYS A 71 13.41 -7.84 -14.96
C LYS A 71 13.80 -6.82 -13.90
N ASN A 72 13.16 -6.85 -12.71
CA ASN A 72 13.47 -5.97 -11.61
C ASN A 72 14.88 -6.19 -11.06
N VAL A 73 15.34 -7.44 -10.95
CA VAL A 73 16.72 -7.74 -10.55
C VAL A 73 17.73 -7.09 -11.50
N GLY A 74 17.48 -7.18 -12.81
CA GLY A 74 18.31 -6.49 -13.81
C GLY A 74 18.29 -4.97 -13.66
N ASN A 75 17.12 -4.39 -13.46
CA ASN A 75 16.95 -2.96 -13.26
C ASN A 75 17.67 -2.47 -11.99
N TYR A 76 17.55 -3.21 -10.88
CA TYR A 76 18.22 -2.85 -9.61
C TYR A 76 19.73 -2.95 -9.72
N LYS A 77 20.25 -4.00 -10.37
CA LYS A 77 21.68 -4.11 -10.62
C LYS A 77 22.20 -2.90 -11.40
N ASN A 78 21.51 -2.53 -12.46
CA ASN A 78 21.90 -1.36 -13.27
C ASN A 78 21.81 -0.06 -12.45
N ALA A 79 20.75 0.13 -11.69
CA ALA A 79 20.56 1.31 -10.84
C ALA A 79 21.64 1.42 -9.75
N LEU A 80 22.06 0.32 -9.14
CA LEU A 80 23.20 0.30 -8.21
C LEU A 80 24.51 0.69 -8.89
N LEU A 81 24.79 0.14 -10.09
CA LEU A 81 26.02 0.42 -10.82
C LEU A 81 26.09 1.87 -11.32
N THR A 82 24.97 2.49 -11.65
CA THR A 82 24.91 3.88 -12.11
C THR A 82 24.86 4.90 -10.97
N SER A 83 24.49 4.49 -9.76
CA SER A 83 24.32 5.41 -8.60
C SER A 83 25.52 6.31 -8.33
N PRO A 84 26.80 5.83 -8.34
CA PRO A 84 27.93 6.72 -8.06
C PRO A 84 28.09 7.84 -9.09
N GLU A 85 27.83 7.56 -10.35
CA GLU A 85 27.90 8.53 -11.44
C GLU A 85 26.74 9.53 -11.39
N GLU A 86 25.55 9.05 -11.09
CA GLU A 86 24.34 9.85 -10.89
C GLU A 86 24.51 10.81 -9.70
N GLU A 87 25.12 10.39 -8.58
CA GLU A 87 25.37 11.24 -7.43
C GLU A 87 26.28 12.41 -7.78
N LEU A 88 27.40 12.17 -8.45
CA LEU A 88 28.32 13.22 -8.87
C LEU A 88 27.68 14.16 -9.89
N SER A 89 26.99 13.59 -10.87
CA SER A 89 26.31 14.37 -11.91
C SER A 89 25.22 15.28 -11.31
N SER A 90 24.40 14.74 -10.42
CA SER A 90 23.34 15.49 -9.76
C SER A 90 23.87 16.58 -8.84
N LEU A 91 24.96 16.30 -8.09
CA LEU A 91 25.64 17.30 -7.28
C LEU A 91 26.16 18.46 -8.12
N MET A 92 26.83 18.14 -9.21
CA MET A 92 27.35 19.16 -10.14
C MET A 92 26.23 19.97 -10.80
N ASN A 93 25.10 19.31 -11.12
CA ASN A 93 23.91 19.96 -11.66
C ASN A 93 23.30 20.92 -10.63
N ALA A 94 23.14 20.48 -9.38
CA ALA A 94 22.61 21.31 -8.29
C ALA A 94 23.49 22.53 -8.00
N LEU A 95 24.81 22.36 -7.97
CA LEU A 95 25.77 23.47 -7.79
C LEU A 95 25.69 24.52 -8.93
N LYS A 96 25.30 24.11 -10.12
CA LYS A 96 25.03 25.02 -11.26
C LYS A 96 23.63 25.63 -11.23
N GLY A 97 22.83 25.37 -10.21
CA GLY A 97 21.43 25.81 -10.09
C GLY A 97 20.44 25.01 -10.93
N GLY A 98 20.81 23.82 -11.39
CA GLY A 98 19.93 22.92 -12.13
C GLY A 98 18.94 22.17 -11.24
N TYR A 99 17.85 21.68 -11.84
CA TYR A 99 16.83 20.88 -11.16
C TYR A 99 17.35 19.46 -10.87
N THR A 100 17.23 19.03 -9.62
CA THR A 100 17.49 17.65 -9.21
C THR A 100 16.16 16.95 -8.89
N ALA A 101 15.87 15.86 -9.58
CA ALA A 101 14.62 15.12 -9.44
C ALA A 101 14.43 14.56 -8.02
N PRO A 102 13.20 14.57 -7.46
CA PRO A 102 12.93 14.01 -6.16
C PRO A 102 12.94 12.47 -6.19
N THR A 103 13.25 11.86 -5.05
CA THR A 103 13.17 10.42 -4.84
C THR A 103 12.70 10.10 -3.42
N PRO A 104 11.99 8.98 -3.20
CA PRO A 104 11.77 8.51 -1.85
C PRO A 104 13.10 8.12 -1.19
N GLY A 105 13.21 8.38 0.10
CA GLY A 105 14.30 7.83 0.92
C GLY A 105 14.04 6.39 1.33
N GLY A 106 15.02 5.80 1.99
CA GLY A 106 14.91 4.49 2.61
C GLY A 106 15.96 3.49 2.16
N ASP A 107 15.92 2.32 2.77
CA ASP A 107 16.78 1.19 2.38
C ASP A 107 16.40 0.69 0.98
N PRO A 108 17.35 0.58 0.04
CA PRO A 108 17.09 0.05 -1.30
C PRO A 108 16.53 -1.38 -1.33
N ILE A 109 16.75 -2.17 -0.28
CA ILE A 109 16.18 -3.52 -0.17
C ILE A 109 14.68 -3.43 0.13
N ALA A 110 14.29 -2.56 1.06
CA ALA A 110 12.89 -2.36 1.43
C ALA A 110 12.15 -1.50 0.41
N ASN A 111 12.83 -0.50 -0.16
CA ASN A 111 12.28 0.43 -1.14
C ASN A 111 13.20 0.56 -2.38
N PRO A 112 13.10 -0.36 -3.33
CA PRO A 112 13.91 -0.32 -4.55
C PRO A 112 13.80 0.95 -5.37
N ASN A 113 12.74 1.74 -5.19
CA ASN A 113 12.54 3.02 -5.88
C ASN A 113 13.48 4.14 -5.35
N ALA A 114 14.21 3.89 -4.26
CA ALA A 114 15.28 4.76 -3.79
C ALA A 114 16.49 4.77 -4.73
N LEU A 115 16.57 3.81 -5.67
CA LEU A 115 17.63 3.70 -6.67
C LEU A 115 17.20 4.24 -8.04
N PRO A 116 18.14 4.77 -8.85
CA PRO A 116 19.51 5.13 -8.49
C PRO A 116 19.55 6.30 -7.50
N THR A 117 20.63 6.38 -6.69
CA THR A 117 20.87 7.50 -5.78
C THR A 117 21.22 8.80 -6.53
N GLY A 118 21.58 9.87 -5.83
CA GLY A 118 21.90 11.16 -6.46
C GLY A 118 20.68 12.03 -6.75
N ARG A 119 19.55 11.71 -6.19
CA ARG A 119 18.32 12.51 -6.30
C ARG A 119 18.05 13.30 -5.03
N ASN A 120 17.15 14.29 -5.12
CA ASN A 120 16.73 15.06 -3.96
C ASN A 120 15.74 14.24 -3.11
N MET A 121 16.22 13.72 -1.98
CA MET A 121 15.45 12.83 -1.12
C MET A 121 14.37 13.62 -0.38
N TYR A 122 13.12 13.19 -0.50
CA TYR A 122 12.01 13.72 0.28
C TYR A 122 11.65 12.77 1.44
N ALA A 123 11.11 13.36 2.51
CA ALA A 123 10.54 12.58 3.60
C ALA A 123 9.30 11.82 3.14
N ILE A 124 8.97 10.74 3.86
CA ILE A 124 7.74 9.99 3.62
C ILE A 124 6.51 10.90 3.69
N ASN A 125 5.54 10.66 2.84
CA ASN A 125 4.23 11.28 2.99
C ASN A 125 3.49 10.65 4.16
N ALA A 126 3.59 11.25 5.34
CA ALA A 126 2.95 10.74 6.55
C ALA A 126 1.44 10.58 6.38
N GLU A 127 0.78 11.46 5.63
CA GLU A 127 -0.66 11.41 5.42
C GLU A 127 -1.12 10.18 4.61
N ALA A 128 -0.25 9.59 3.80
CA ALA A 128 -0.55 8.37 3.06
C ALA A 128 -0.23 7.08 3.85
N THR A 129 0.27 7.21 5.08
CA THR A 129 0.62 6.05 5.92
C THR A 129 -0.45 5.70 6.95
N PRO A 130 -0.60 4.40 7.26
CA PRO A 130 0.07 3.26 6.63
C PRO A 130 -0.33 3.12 5.15
N THR A 131 0.63 2.78 4.28
CA THR A 131 0.34 2.50 2.86
C THR A 131 -0.53 1.24 2.73
N GLU A 132 -1.15 0.98 1.57
CA GLU A 132 -1.96 -0.23 1.37
C GLU A 132 -1.15 -1.50 1.62
N SER A 133 0.05 -1.59 1.04
CA SER A 133 0.93 -2.74 1.26
C SER A 133 1.41 -2.86 2.71
N ALA A 134 1.65 -1.73 3.40
CA ALA A 134 1.98 -1.71 4.82
C ALA A 134 0.80 -2.13 5.69
N TRP A 135 -0.42 -1.80 5.29
CA TRP A 135 -1.64 -2.22 5.97
C TRP A 135 -1.79 -3.75 5.93
N GLU A 136 -1.68 -4.36 4.75
CA GLU A 136 -1.76 -5.82 4.58
C GLU A 136 -0.68 -6.55 5.39
N LYS A 137 0.58 -6.10 5.28
CA LYS A 137 1.70 -6.66 6.04
C LYS A 137 1.53 -6.46 7.55
N GLY A 138 1.05 -5.29 7.97
CA GLY A 138 0.78 -4.98 9.36
C GLY A 138 -0.28 -5.89 9.97
N ILE A 139 -1.37 -6.16 9.24
CA ILE A 139 -2.39 -7.15 9.66
C ILE A 139 -1.77 -8.55 9.83
N ALA A 140 -0.97 -8.99 8.86
CA ALA A 140 -0.34 -10.31 8.92
C ALA A 140 0.58 -10.43 10.14
N LEU A 141 1.42 -9.42 10.40
CA LEU A 141 2.30 -9.37 11.57
C LEU A 141 1.53 -9.30 12.89
N ALA A 142 0.44 -8.53 12.95
CA ALA A 142 -0.40 -8.45 14.13
C ALA A 142 -1.07 -9.81 14.44
N LYS A 143 -1.59 -10.49 13.42
CA LYS A 143 -2.13 -11.86 13.56
C LYS A 143 -1.06 -12.82 14.06
N GLN A 144 0.12 -12.81 13.47
CA GLN A 144 1.26 -13.64 13.91
C GLN A 144 1.64 -13.36 15.37
N THR A 145 1.64 -12.10 15.80
CA THR A 145 1.91 -11.72 17.20
C THR A 145 0.86 -12.33 18.13
N ILE A 146 -0.42 -12.26 17.76
CA ILE A 146 -1.52 -12.84 18.55
C ILE A 146 -1.39 -14.37 18.61
N ASP A 147 -1.13 -15.01 17.46
CA ASP A 147 -1.01 -16.47 17.38
C ASP A 147 0.20 -16.99 18.17
N THR A 148 1.33 -16.27 18.11
CA THR A 148 2.51 -16.60 18.91
C THR A 148 2.23 -16.48 20.42
N TYR A 149 1.45 -15.47 20.81
CA TYR A 149 1.04 -15.31 22.21
C TYR A 149 0.11 -16.44 22.65
N LYS A 150 -0.89 -16.79 21.85
CA LYS A 150 -1.82 -17.90 22.11
C LYS A 150 -1.09 -19.22 22.33
N GLN A 151 -0.12 -19.55 21.46
CA GLN A 151 0.68 -20.76 21.57
C GLN A 151 1.43 -20.86 22.92
N ARG A 152 1.86 -19.73 23.47
CA ARG A 152 2.61 -19.66 24.72
C ARG A 152 1.72 -19.54 25.98
N HIS A 153 0.46 -19.19 25.81
CA HIS A 153 -0.45 -18.83 26.90
C HIS A 153 -1.81 -19.55 26.86
N ASN A 154 -1.78 -20.87 26.55
CA ASN A 154 -2.98 -21.72 26.55
C ASN A 154 -4.15 -21.12 25.76
N ASP A 155 -3.88 -20.72 24.54
CA ASP A 155 -4.86 -20.11 23.58
C ASP A 155 -5.49 -18.79 24.05
N SER A 156 -4.90 -18.15 25.07
CA SER A 156 -5.36 -16.84 25.55
C SER A 156 -4.99 -15.72 24.60
N ILE A 157 -5.89 -14.74 24.42
CA ILE A 157 -5.62 -13.53 23.64
C ILE A 157 -4.95 -12.49 24.54
N PRO A 158 -3.92 -11.78 24.07
CA PRO A 158 -3.29 -10.71 24.85
C PRO A 158 -4.30 -9.58 25.10
N ARG A 159 -4.33 -9.04 26.30
CA ARG A 159 -5.17 -7.88 26.63
C ARG A 159 -4.52 -6.56 26.23
N LYS A 160 -3.19 -6.54 26.23
CA LYS A 160 -2.37 -5.35 25.95
C LYS A 160 -1.08 -5.72 25.24
N VAL A 161 -0.70 -4.94 24.24
CA VAL A 161 0.56 -5.10 23.48
C VAL A 161 1.29 -3.76 23.45
N SER A 162 2.63 -3.82 23.60
CA SER A 162 3.47 -2.63 23.50
C SER A 162 4.13 -2.57 22.11
N TYR A 163 4.13 -1.38 21.53
CA TYR A 163 4.78 -1.06 20.26
C TYR A 163 5.75 0.10 20.42
N THR A 164 6.94 -0.05 19.83
CA THR A 164 7.90 1.05 19.72
C THR A 164 7.91 1.57 18.30
N LEU A 165 7.60 2.85 18.11
CA LEU A 165 7.54 3.50 16.83
C LEU A 165 8.78 4.35 16.61
N TRP A 166 9.59 3.97 15.62
CA TRP A 166 10.79 4.70 15.19
C TRP A 166 10.60 5.32 13.82
N SER A 167 11.26 6.45 13.58
CA SER A 167 11.17 7.17 12.31
C SER A 167 11.75 6.38 11.14
N SER A 168 12.87 5.67 11.34
CA SER A 168 13.47 4.84 10.30
C SER A 168 12.54 3.71 9.87
N GLU A 169 12.00 2.93 10.82
CA GLU A 169 11.03 1.87 10.53
C GLU A 169 9.79 2.43 9.83
N PHE A 170 9.27 3.56 10.29
CA PHE A 170 8.12 4.21 9.68
C PHE A 170 8.36 4.56 8.21
N ILE A 171 9.53 5.10 7.89
CA ILE A 171 9.91 5.45 6.51
C ILE A 171 10.12 4.19 5.66
N GLU A 172 10.89 3.23 6.17
CA GLU A 172 11.27 2.02 5.43
C GLU A 172 10.08 1.12 5.12
N THR A 173 9.15 0.98 6.05
CA THR A 173 8.02 0.06 5.93
C THR A 173 6.75 0.71 5.41
N GLY A 174 6.73 2.03 5.26
CA GLY A 174 5.51 2.77 4.93
C GLY A 174 4.47 2.74 6.06
N GLY A 175 4.92 2.56 7.32
CA GLY A 175 4.08 2.58 8.50
C GLY A 175 3.46 1.23 8.88
N ALA A 176 4.16 0.11 8.64
CA ALA A 176 3.65 -1.22 8.96
C ALA A 176 3.38 -1.42 10.46
N THR A 177 4.19 -0.82 11.35
CA THR A 177 3.94 -0.89 12.80
C THR A 177 2.72 -0.07 13.20
N ILE A 178 2.46 1.07 12.56
CA ILE A 178 1.22 1.82 12.76
C ILE A 178 0.01 0.99 12.31
N ALA A 179 0.12 0.28 11.20
CA ALA A 179 -0.94 -0.64 10.75
C ALA A 179 -1.22 -1.73 11.79
N GLN A 180 -0.18 -2.31 12.41
CA GLN A 180 -0.36 -3.28 13.50
C GLN A 180 -1.11 -2.66 14.69
N VAL A 181 -0.73 -1.46 15.12
CA VAL A 181 -1.38 -0.73 16.20
C VAL A 181 -2.85 -0.51 15.92
N LEU A 182 -3.20 0.00 14.75
CA LEU A 182 -4.59 0.24 14.33
C LEU A 182 -5.39 -1.07 14.29
N TYR A 183 -4.81 -2.13 13.73
CA TYR A 183 -5.49 -3.44 13.68
C TYR A 183 -5.67 -4.04 15.07
N MET A 184 -4.70 -3.90 16.01
CA MET A 184 -4.90 -4.34 17.40
C MET A 184 -6.07 -3.63 18.07
N LEU A 185 -6.20 -2.33 17.87
CA LEU A 185 -7.33 -1.52 18.32
C LEU A 185 -8.64 -1.85 17.59
N GLY A 186 -8.60 -2.61 16.49
CA GLY A 186 -9.77 -3.05 15.74
C GLY A 186 -10.36 -1.94 14.87
N VAL A 187 -9.53 -1.11 14.28
CA VAL A 187 -9.90 -0.08 13.31
C VAL A 187 -9.16 -0.28 12.00
N GLU A 188 -9.74 0.17 10.90
CA GLU A 188 -9.14 0.18 9.57
C GLU A 188 -9.01 1.63 9.05
N PRO A 189 -7.97 1.94 8.25
CA PRO A 189 -7.80 3.26 7.68
C PRO A 189 -8.78 3.51 6.52
N VAL A 190 -9.41 4.67 6.52
CA VAL A 190 -10.23 5.17 5.41
C VAL A 190 -9.36 6.11 4.57
N ARG A 191 -9.29 5.86 3.26
CA ARG A 191 -8.47 6.62 2.33
C ARG A 191 -9.32 7.54 1.47
N ASP A 192 -8.78 8.71 1.21
CA ASP A 192 -9.34 9.64 0.23
C ASP A 192 -8.95 9.25 -1.22
N ALA A 193 -9.46 10.00 -2.20
CA ALA A 193 -9.17 9.80 -3.62
C ALA A 193 -7.68 9.96 -3.98
N PHE A 194 -6.88 10.57 -3.10
CA PHE A 194 -5.43 10.75 -3.28
C PHE A 194 -4.60 9.71 -2.51
N GLY A 195 -5.26 8.70 -1.92
CA GLY A 195 -4.61 7.65 -1.14
C GLY A 195 -4.17 8.07 0.26
N ARG A 196 -4.56 9.26 0.75
CA ARG A 196 -4.25 9.71 2.10
C ARG A 196 -5.21 9.07 3.09
N VAL A 197 -4.70 8.66 4.25
CA VAL A 197 -5.52 8.18 5.35
C VAL A 197 -6.16 9.37 6.05
N SER A 198 -7.41 9.61 5.72
CA SER A 198 -8.19 10.78 6.20
C SER A 198 -9.04 10.48 7.42
N ASP A 199 -9.41 9.21 7.61
CA ASP A 199 -10.29 8.77 8.68
C ASP A 199 -10.01 7.33 9.10
N LEU A 200 -10.70 6.87 10.14
CA LEU A 200 -10.71 5.50 10.62
C LEU A 200 -12.13 4.96 10.66
N LYS A 201 -12.26 3.67 10.44
CA LYS A 201 -13.53 2.94 10.57
C LYS A 201 -13.34 1.76 11.53
N LEU A 202 -14.32 1.55 12.42
CA LEU A 202 -14.33 0.38 13.29
C LEU A 202 -14.56 -0.89 12.48
N ILE A 203 -13.70 -1.89 12.68
CA ILE A 203 -13.90 -3.23 12.15
C ILE A 203 -15.00 -3.89 12.98
N PRO A 204 -16.10 -4.39 12.37
CA PRO A 204 -17.17 -5.06 13.09
C PRO A 204 -16.64 -6.24 13.92
N SER A 205 -17.17 -6.46 15.11
CA SER A 205 -16.71 -7.53 16.01
C SER A 205 -16.80 -8.93 15.37
N ALA A 206 -17.80 -9.15 14.52
CA ALA A 206 -17.97 -10.40 13.79
C ALA A 206 -16.86 -10.64 12.76
N GLU A 207 -16.35 -9.57 12.13
CA GLU A 207 -15.26 -9.62 11.15
C GLU A 207 -13.89 -9.71 11.85
N LEU A 208 -13.72 -8.94 12.94
CA LEU A 208 -12.49 -8.96 13.73
C LEU A 208 -12.22 -10.34 14.36
N GLY A 209 -13.28 -11.07 14.74
CA GLY A 209 -13.22 -12.43 15.28
C GLY A 209 -12.50 -12.55 16.64
N ARG A 210 -12.25 -11.45 17.31
CA ARG A 210 -11.54 -11.36 18.60
C ARG A 210 -11.89 -10.07 19.34
N PRO A 211 -11.67 -9.99 20.66
CA PRO A 211 -11.75 -8.72 21.36
C PRO A 211 -10.70 -7.73 20.86
N ARG A 212 -10.97 -6.44 21.02
CA ARG A 212 -10.00 -5.37 20.79
C ARG A 212 -8.88 -5.50 21.80
N ILE A 213 -7.66 -5.17 21.40
CA ILE A 213 -6.47 -5.30 22.22
C ILE A 213 -5.93 -3.90 22.49
N ASP A 214 -5.75 -3.56 23.76
CA ASP A 214 -5.14 -2.29 24.15
C ASP A 214 -3.70 -2.21 23.64
N VAL A 215 -3.26 -1.01 23.29
CA VAL A 215 -1.88 -0.77 22.88
C VAL A 215 -1.19 0.25 23.78
N VAL A 216 0.09 0.03 24.04
CA VAL A 216 0.99 1.03 24.61
C VAL A 216 1.97 1.41 23.53
N VAL A 217 1.94 2.66 23.11
CA VAL A 217 2.81 3.16 22.05
C VAL A 217 3.91 4.02 22.64
N GLN A 218 5.16 3.60 22.43
CA GLN A 218 6.35 4.37 22.73
C GLN A 218 6.91 4.96 21.46
N THR A 219 7.08 6.28 21.40
CA THR A 219 7.52 6.99 20.19
C THR A 219 8.86 7.66 20.38
N SER A 220 9.65 7.76 19.30
CA SER A 220 10.81 8.65 19.26
C SER A 220 10.38 10.11 19.06
N GLY A 221 11.19 11.07 19.52
CA GLY A 221 10.96 12.48 19.23
C GLY A 221 10.95 12.77 17.73
N GLN A 222 11.84 12.13 16.99
CA GLN A 222 11.94 12.29 15.53
C GLN A 222 10.67 11.80 14.82
N LEU A 223 10.07 10.69 15.22
CA LEU A 223 8.81 10.26 14.63
C LEU A 223 7.69 11.27 14.90
N ARG A 224 7.63 11.81 16.10
CA ARG A 224 6.66 12.85 16.44
C ARG A 224 6.81 14.07 15.54
N ASP A 225 8.03 14.47 15.21
CA ASP A 225 8.27 15.64 14.38
C ASP A 225 7.87 15.43 12.90
N ILE A 226 8.08 14.23 12.36
CA ILE A 226 7.76 13.91 10.96
C ILE A 226 6.34 13.37 10.73
N ALA A 227 5.69 12.83 11.76
CA ALA A 227 4.44 12.08 11.63
C ALA A 227 3.47 12.32 12.80
N ALA A 228 3.42 13.55 13.35
CA ALA A 228 2.51 13.91 14.44
C ALA A 228 1.05 13.56 14.12
N SER A 229 0.61 13.76 12.88
CA SER A 229 -0.73 13.42 12.42
C SER A 229 -1.08 11.93 12.60
N ARG A 230 -0.09 11.05 12.50
CA ARG A 230 -0.29 9.61 12.72
C ARG A 230 -0.45 9.26 14.18
N LEU A 231 0.19 9.99 15.08
CA LEU A 231 -0.04 9.85 16.53
C LEU A 231 -1.44 10.33 16.91
N PHE A 232 -1.92 11.41 16.32
CA PHE A 232 -3.32 11.84 16.48
C PHE A 232 -4.30 10.81 15.93
N LEU A 233 -3.97 10.15 14.81
CA LEU A 233 -4.79 9.08 14.26
C LEU A 233 -4.89 7.89 15.22
N ILE A 234 -3.79 7.49 15.86
CA ILE A 234 -3.78 6.44 16.89
C ILE A 234 -4.62 6.85 18.10
N ASN A 235 -4.48 8.10 18.58
CA ASN A 235 -5.28 8.60 19.68
C ASN A 235 -6.78 8.53 19.36
N ARG A 236 -7.16 8.95 18.17
CA ARG A 236 -8.54 8.85 17.69
C ARG A 236 -9.03 7.40 17.66
N ALA A 237 -8.18 6.45 17.27
CA ALA A 237 -8.51 5.02 17.28
C ALA A 237 -8.82 4.50 18.70
N VAL A 238 -8.17 5.06 19.71
CA VAL A 238 -8.43 4.72 21.13
C VAL A 238 -9.74 5.31 21.62
N GLU A 239 -10.13 6.47 21.10
CA GLU A 239 -11.37 7.17 21.47
C GLU A 239 -12.63 6.54 20.83
N MET A 240 -12.48 5.73 19.78
CA MET A 240 -13.57 5.03 19.06
C MET A 240 -14.00 3.76 19.77
#